data_368679426854f40fdced172c57213d9f
#
_entry.id   368679426854f40fdced172c57213d9f
#
_cell.length_a   1.000
_cell.length_b   1.000
_cell.length_c   1.000
_cell.angle_alpha   90.00
_cell.angle_beta   90.00
_cell.angle_gamma   90.00
#
_symmetry.space_group_name_H-M   'P 1'
#
loop_
_entity.id
_entity.type
_entity.pdbx_description
1 polymer ?
#
loop_
_entity_poly.entity_id
_entity_poly.type
_entity_poly.pdbx_seq_one_letter_code
_entity_poly.pdbx_strand_id
1 'polypeptide(L)' 'MNKGFIADFLINKIDYSKENQDIIDSIEEAKAEMEVARCMFDNVDDLKLIEVAIYSQAAAKTRYEYLLGLAEKRQ' A
#
# COMPACT_ATOMS: atom_id res chain seq x y z
N MET A 1 2.44 12.32 -9.97
CA MET A 1 1.94 12.64 -8.63
C MET A 1 2.29 11.51 -7.66
N ASN A 2 2.67 11.85 -6.46
CA ASN A 2 3.06 10.87 -5.46
C ASN A 2 1.81 10.28 -4.77
N LYS A 3 1.62 8.96 -4.91
CA LYS A 3 0.50 8.27 -4.28
C LYS A 3 0.57 8.30 -2.75
N GLY A 4 1.78 8.41 -2.19
CA GLY A 4 1.94 8.56 -0.74
C GLY A 4 1.35 9.87 -0.24
N PHE A 5 1.50 10.94 -1.00
CA PHE A 5 0.90 12.23 -0.65
C PHE A 5 -0.62 12.14 -0.63
N ILE A 6 -1.21 11.45 -1.62
CA ILE A 6 -2.66 11.28 -1.68
C ILE A 6 -3.16 10.48 -0.48
N ALA A 7 -2.45 9.40 -0.13
CA ALA A 7 -2.81 8.57 1.01
C ALA A 7 -2.77 9.39 2.31
N ASP A 8 -1.71 10.16 2.51
CA ASP A 8 -1.56 10.98 3.71
C ASP A 8 -2.67 12.03 3.80
N PHE A 9 -3.02 12.64 2.67
CA PHE A 9 -4.10 13.60 2.63
C PHE A 9 -5.43 12.97 3.03
N LEU A 10 -5.74 11.79 2.49
CA LEU A 10 -6.99 11.09 2.80
C LEU A 10 -7.04 10.67 4.26
N ILE A 11 -5.93 10.18 4.81
CA ILE A 11 -5.85 9.78 6.21
C ILE A 11 -6.19 10.95 7.12
N ASN A 12 -5.69 12.14 6.80
CA ASN A 12 -5.95 13.34 7.60
C ASN A 12 -7.41 13.81 7.54
N LYS A 13 -8.16 13.33 6.55
CA LYS A 13 -9.57 13.71 6.37
C LYS A 13 -10.55 12.69 6.91
N ILE A 14 -10.08 11.49 7.27
CA ILE A 14 -10.94 10.40 7.73
C ILE A 14 -11.25 10.56 9.21
N ASP A 15 -12.50 10.29 9.59
CA ASP A 15 -12.91 10.15 10.97
C ASP A 15 -12.24 8.91 11.57
N TYR A 16 -11.67 9.03 12.77
CA TYR A 16 -10.91 7.96 13.42
C TYR A 16 -11.80 6.99 14.18
N SER A 17 -12.90 6.55 13.59
CA SER A 17 -13.67 5.43 14.10
C SER A 17 -12.82 4.16 13.99
N LYS A 18 -13.19 3.12 14.73
CA LYS A 18 -12.47 1.84 14.67
C LYS A 18 -12.39 1.31 13.24
N GLU A 19 -13.52 1.39 12.52
CA GLU A 19 -13.62 0.91 11.15
C GLU A 19 -12.67 1.65 10.21
N ASN A 20 -12.63 2.95 10.34
CA ASN A 20 -11.72 3.78 9.54
C ASN A 20 -10.27 3.56 9.94
N GLN A 21 -10.01 3.32 11.23
CA GLN A 21 -8.66 3.01 11.68
C GLN A 21 -8.16 1.72 11.07
N ASP A 22 -9.01 0.72 10.91
CA ASP A 22 -8.64 -0.54 10.28
C ASP A 22 -8.26 -0.32 8.81
N ILE A 23 -8.96 0.57 8.11
CA ILE A 23 -8.63 0.92 6.74
C ILE A 23 -7.27 1.62 6.69
N ILE A 24 -7.02 2.56 7.59
CA ILE A 24 -5.75 3.27 7.67
C ILE A 24 -4.61 2.29 7.91
N ASP A 25 -4.78 1.36 8.84
CA ASP A 25 -3.76 0.36 9.15
C ASP A 25 -3.48 -0.53 7.94
N SER A 26 -4.52 -0.90 7.21
CA SER A 26 -4.36 -1.72 6.01
C SER A 26 -3.64 -0.96 4.90
N ILE A 27 -3.88 0.32 4.76
CA ILE A 27 -3.16 1.17 3.80
C ILE A 27 -1.67 1.21 4.15
N GLU A 28 -1.34 1.41 5.42
CA GLU A 28 0.05 1.45 5.87
C GLU A 28 0.74 0.11 5.65
N GLU A 29 0.03 -0.99 5.90
CA GLU A 29 0.55 -2.33 5.65
C GLU A 29 0.84 -2.56 4.17
N ALA A 30 -0.08 -2.15 3.29
CA ALA A 30 0.12 -2.28 1.86
C ALA A 30 1.32 -1.47 1.38
N LYS A 31 1.51 -0.26 1.92
CA LYS A 31 2.67 0.58 1.61
C LYS A 31 3.96 -0.13 2.04
N ALA A 32 3.97 -0.71 3.24
CA ALA A 32 5.14 -1.42 3.74
C ALA A 32 5.48 -2.62 2.86
N GLU A 33 4.47 -3.35 2.41
CA GLU A 33 4.68 -4.50 1.54
C GLU A 33 5.28 -4.09 0.19
N MET A 34 4.84 -2.96 -0.37
CA MET A 34 5.42 -2.45 -1.59
C MET A 34 6.89 -2.09 -1.41
N GLU A 35 7.25 -1.50 -0.27
CA GLU A 35 8.65 -1.15 0.03
C GLU A 35 9.52 -2.39 0.19
N VAL A 36 9.01 -3.41 0.88
CA VAL A 36 9.73 -4.67 1.04
C VAL A 36 9.98 -5.31 -0.32
N ALA A 37 8.96 -5.35 -1.17
CA ALA A 37 9.08 -5.92 -2.51
C ALA A 37 10.11 -5.16 -3.35
N ARG A 38 10.14 -3.84 -3.25
CA ARG A 38 11.10 -3.01 -3.96
C ARG A 38 12.52 -3.28 -3.46
N CYS A 39 12.70 -3.41 -2.16
CA CYS A 39 14.00 -3.74 -1.59
C CYS A 39 14.50 -5.10 -2.07
N MET A 40 13.61 -6.08 -2.13
CA MET A 40 13.96 -7.40 -2.67
C MET A 40 14.40 -7.29 -4.13
N PHE A 41 13.64 -6.56 -4.93
CA PHE A 41 13.94 -6.39 -6.33
C PHE A 41 15.34 -5.78 -6.54
N ASP A 42 15.69 -4.81 -5.70
CA ASP A 42 16.95 -4.07 -5.84
C ASP A 42 18.16 -4.84 -5.29
N ASN A 43 17.94 -5.84 -4.40
CA ASN A 43 19.02 -6.45 -3.64
C ASN A 43 19.23 -7.94 -3.87
N VAL A 44 18.42 -8.58 -4.71
CA VAL A 44 18.56 -10.01 -4.99
C VAL A 44 18.88 -10.25 -6.45
N ASP A 45 19.64 -11.33 -6.71
CA ASP A 45 20.03 -11.72 -8.07
C ASP A 45 19.28 -12.95 -8.55
N ASP A 46 18.64 -13.68 -7.65
CA ASP A 46 17.94 -14.92 -7.98
C ASP A 46 16.66 -14.60 -8.76
N LEU A 47 16.51 -15.18 -9.95
CA LEU A 47 15.36 -14.93 -10.82
C LEU A 47 14.03 -15.28 -10.16
N LYS A 48 14.01 -16.34 -9.36
CA LYS A 48 12.77 -16.73 -8.68
C LYS A 48 12.38 -15.71 -7.62
N LEU A 49 13.35 -15.18 -6.91
CA LEU A 49 13.07 -14.13 -5.91
C LEU A 49 12.68 -12.83 -6.56
N ILE A 50 13.23 -12.53 -7.75
CA ILE A 50 12.81 -11.36 -8.51
C ILE A 50 11.34 -11.51 -8.94
N GLU A 51 10.94 -12.70 -9.39
CA GLU A 51 9.54 -12.97 -9.71
C GLU A 51 8.64 -12.76 -8.50
N VAL A 52 9.05 -13.28 -7.34
CA VAL A 52 8.29 -13.08 -6.10
C VAL A 52 8.12 -11.60 -5.82
N ALA A 53 9.19 -10.82 -5.94
CA ALA A 53 9.14 -9.38 -5.70
C ALA A 53 8.17 -8.68 -6.67
N ILE A 54 8.20 -9.05 -7.94
CA ILE A 54 7.32 -8.46 -8.95
C ILE A 54 5.86 -8.74 -8.62
N TYR A 55 5.51 -10.01 -8.33
CA TYR A 55 4.13 -10.38 -8.03
C TYR A 55 3.67 -9.79 -6.70
N SER A 56 4.54 -9.76 -5.70
CA SER A 56 4.23 -9.18 -4.40
C SER A 56 3.95 -7.69 -4.52
N GLN A 57 4.77 -6.98 -5.30
CA GLN A 57 4.59 -5.56 -5.52
C GLN A 57 3.28 -5.27 -6.25
N ALA A 58 2.98 -6.06 -7.29
CA ALA A 58 1.75 -5.88 -8.05
C ALA A 58 0.52 -6.11 -7.18
N ALA A 59 0.53 -7.16 -6.36
CA ALA A 59 -0.58 -7.46 -5.45
C ALA A 59 -0.76 -6.36 -4.41
N ALA A 60 0.32 -5.92 -3.79
CA ALA A 60 0.27 -4.88 -2.77
C ALA A 60 -0.20 -3.54 -3.36
N LYS A 61 0.25 -3.22 -4.56
CA LYS A 61 -0.17 -2.00 -5.25
C LYS A 61 -1.67 -2.00 -5.53
N THR A 62 -2.18 -3.13 -6.03
CA THR A 62 -3.61 -3.27 -6.32
C THR A 62 -4.43 -3.14 -5.04
N ARG A 63 -4.00 -3.77 -3.95
CA ARG A 63 -4.67 -3.67 -2.67
C ARG A 63 -4.63 -2.24 -2.14
N TYR A 64 -3.49 -1.58 -2.27
CA TYR A 64 -3.32 -0.19 -1.87
C TYR A 64 -4.31 0.72 -2.60
N GLU A 65 -4.43 0.56 -3.92
CA GLU A 65 -5.35 1.36 -4.73
C GLU A 65 -6.81 1.11 -4.35
N TYR A 66 -7.15 -0.15 -4.08
CA TYR A 66 -8.49 -0.48 -3.60
C TYR A 66 -8.79 0.21 -2.27
N LEU A 67 -7.84 0.15 -1.35
CA LEU A 67 -8.00 0.75 -0.02
C LEU A 67 -8.10 2.27 -0.09
N LEU A 68 -7.35 2.92 -0.99
CA LEU A 68 -7.48 4.36 -1.20
C LEU A 68 -8.88 4.72 -1.69
N GLY A 69 -9.42 3.95 -2.64
CA GLY A 69 -10.77 4.16 -3.11
C GLY A 69 -11.80 4.00 -2.01
N LEU A 70 -11.59 3.02 -1.13
CA LEU A 70 -12.46 2.80 0.00
C LEU A 70 -12.40 3.98 0.99
N ALA A 71 -11.21 4.50 1.25
CA ALA A 71 -11.02 5.65 2.13
C ALA A 71 -11.72 6.89 1.58
N GLU A 72 -11.65 7.11 0.26
CA GLU A 72 -12.33 8.23 -0.39
C GLU A 72 -13.84 8.18 -0.14
N LYS A 73 -14.43 7.01 -0.17
CA LYS A 73 -15.87 6.85 0.04
C LYS A 73 -16.29 7.14 1.46
N ARG A 74 -15.35 7.17 2.40
CA ARG A 74 -15.65 7.35 3.82
C ARG A 74 -15.37 8.76 4.33
N GLN A 75 -15.00 9.65 3.46
CA GLN A 75 -14.78 11.03 3.84
C GLN A 75 -16.07 11.77 4.22
#